data_a5bcc2485aa8ec0bbecfbb56ff0e0651
#
_entry.id   a5bcc2485aa8ec0bbecfbb56ff0e0651
#
_cell.length_a   1.000
_cell.length_b   1.000
_cell.length_c   1.000
_cell.angle_alpha   90.00
_cell.angle_beta   90.00
_cell.angle_gamma   90.00
#
_symmetry.space_group_name_H-M   'P 1'
#
loop_
_entity.id
_entity.type
_entity.pdbx_description
1 polymer ?
#
loop_
_entity_poly.entity_id
_entity_poly.type
_entity_poly.pdbx_seq_one_letter_code
_entity_poly.pdbx_strand_id
1 'polypeptide(L)'
;MFGMQDRVQRRPKPGPEDRGTLSDSIYLSIRRSIRTLECLPGEALPELHIAQAFGVSRTPVREALRRLQSERLVTLQPRFPARVAVVTRKQAVEALQIRMLLEPYAAELAAVRISKTQLRAAARVLDSTEAWLASRDGDSLSMADQLNLERRGQAFHDLVVEASACQTLISVIENDLWPSWFAAFYVLTPASLVRSLADHRRILQALAARGPAAAREAMDIHGKAMYRLVQPPAGVEQLPTKGEEVGCALHAMYRIR
;
A
#
# COMPACT_ATOMS: atom_id res chain seq x y z
N MET A 1 1.28 -5.09 -24.07
CA MET A 1 1.21 -3.63 -23.81
C MET A 1 -0.19 -3.32 -23.29
N PHE A 2 -0.51 -3.64 -22.04
CA PHE A 2 -1.76 -3.23 -21.40
C PHE A 2 -1.57 -1.79 -20.94
N GLY A 3 -2.25 -0.88 -21.63
CA GLY A 3 -2.11 0.56 -21.40
C GLY A 3 -2.71 0.94 -20.04
N MET A 4 -2.20 2.04 -19.47
CA MET A 4 -2.70 2.72 -18.27
C MET A 4 -4.23 2.94 -18.27
N GLN A 5 -4.88 2.92 -19.45
CA GLN A 5 -6.33 3.05 -19.61
C GLN A 5 -7.12 1.92 -18.93
N ASP A 6 -6.53 0.71 -18.82
CA ASP A 6 -7.20 -0.45 -18.21
C ASP A 6 -6.94 -0.55 -16.70
N ARG A 7 -5.91 0.15 -16.19
CA ARG A 7 -5.49 0.08 -14.78
C ARG A 7 -6.19 1.11 -13.89
N VAL A 8 -6.61 2.24 -14.45
CA VAL A 8 -7.48 3.19 -13.76
C VAL A 8 -8.91 2.70 -13.96
N GLN A 9 -9.43 1.95 -13.00
CA GLN A 9 -10.78 1.39 -13.06
C GLN A 9 -11.78 2.51 -13.38
N ARG A 10 -12.49 2.38 -14.52
CA ARG A 10 -13.64 3.21 -14.86
C ARG A 10 -14.68 3.03 -13.76
N ARG A 11 -14.80 4.00 -12.84
CA ARG A 11 -16.02 4.08 -12.06
C ARG A 11 -17.17 4.40 -13.02
N PRO A 12 -18.35 3.81 -12.82
CA PRO A 12 -19.57 4.30 -13.46
C PRO A 12 -19.69 5.80 -13.11
N LYS A 13 -20.26 6.59 -14.05
CA LYS A 13 -20.50 8.03 -13.84
C LYS A 13 -21.13 8.22 -12.47
N PRO A 14 -20.61 9.13 -11.62
CA PRO A 14 -21.19 9.37 -10.31
C PRO A 14 -22.68 9.73 -10.48
N GLY A 15 -23.52 9.06 -9.70
CA GLY A 15 -24.93 9.40 -9.61
C GLY A 15 -25.11 10.77 -8.93
N PRO A 16 -26.29 11.41 -9.05
CA PRO A 16 -26.54 12.74 -8.49
C PRO A 16 -26.40 12.84 -6.96
N GLU A 17 -26.16 11.72 -6.26
CA GLU A 17 -25.98 11.64 -4.81
C GLU A 17 -24.51 11.57 -4.35
N ASP A 18 -23.56 11.47 -5.26
CA ASP A 18 -22.13 11.44 -4.91
C ASP A 18 -21.64 12.87 -4.65
N ARG A 19 -21.60 13.29 -3.38
CA ARG A 19 -21.27 14.65 -2.92
C ARG A 19 -19.82 15.08 -3.13
N GLY A 20 -19.02 14.31 -3.86
CA GLY A 20 -17.64 14.64 -4.23
C GLY A 20 -17.56 15.30 -5.61
N THR A 21 -16.60 16.22 -5.79
CA THR A 21 -16.30 16.80 -7.10
C THR A 21 -15.66 15.75 -8.03
N LEU A 22 -15.68 16.01 -9.35
CA LEU A 22 -14.93 15.18 -10.31
C LEU A 22 -13.44 15.10 -9.95
N SER A 23 -12.89 16.20 -9.43
CA SER A 23 -11.51 16.25 -8.94
C SER A 23 -11.29 15.30 -7.76
N ASP A 24 -12.24 15.21 -6.81
CA ASP A 24 -12.15 14.27 -5.68
C ASP A 24 -12.17 12.81 -6.15
N SER A 25 -13.04 12.47 -7.10
CA SER A 25 -13.11 11.11 -7.64
C SER A 25 -11.80 10.70 -8.33
N ILE A 26 -11.20 11.60 -9.12
CA ILE A 26 -9.92 11.39 -9.80
C ILE A 26 -8.80 11.25 -8.76
N TYR A 27 -8.75 12.16 -7.79
CA TYR A 27 -7.76 12.14 -6.71
C TYR A 27 -7.80 10.82 -5.94
N LEU A 28 -8.98 10.39 -5.48
CA LEU A 28 -9.15 9.14 -4.73
C LEU A 28 -8.77 7.92 -5.56
N SER A 29 -9.11 7.91 -6.85
CA SER A 29 -8.76 6.81 -7.75
C SER A 29 -7.25 6.69 -7.93
N ILE A 30 -6.55 7.79 -8.26
CA ILE A 30 -5.10 7.78 -8.45
C ILE A 30 -4.38 7.46 -7.13
N ARG A 31 -4.82 8.06 -6.00
CA ARG A 31 -4.28 7.78 -4.68
C ARG A 31 -4.38 6.30 -4.34
N ARG A 32 -5.53 5.70 -4.61
CA ARG A 32 -5.73 4.26 -4.44
C ARG A 32 -4.79 3.46 -5.33
N SER A 33 -4.68 3.78 -6.62
CA SER A 33 -3.82 3.04 -7.56
C SER A 33 -2.34 3.13 -7.19
N ILE A 34 -1.86 4.25 -6.63
CA ILE A 34 -0.51 4.37 -6.08
C ILE A 34 -0.37 3.48 -4.83
N ARG A 35 -1.33 3.54 -3.92
CA ARG A 35 -1.32 2.76 -2.68
C ARG A 35 -1.38 1.24 -2.92
N THR A 36 -2.16 0.81 -3.91
CA THR A 36 -2.28 -0.60 -4.29
C THR A 36 -1.21 -1.04 -5.29
N LEU A 37 -0.22 -0.19 -5.57
CA LEU A 37 0.88 -0.48 -6.49
C LEU A 37 0.40 -0.85 -7.92
N GLU A 38 -0.78 -0.37 -8.31
CA GLU A 38 -1.25 -0.41 -9.68
C GLU A 38 -0.51 0.64 -10.53
N CYS A 39 -0.23 1.81 -9.92
CA CYS A 39 0.69 2.82 -10.44
C CYS A 39 2.00 2.74 -9.65
N LEU A 40 3.10 2.44 -10.34
CA LEU A 40 4.40 2.21 -9.71
C LEU A 40 5.19 3.51 -9.51
N PRO A 41 6.13 3.57 -8.54
CA PRO A 41 7.03 4.70 -8.38
C PRO A 41 7.74 5.07 -9.69
N GLY A 42 7.80 6.35 -10.00
CA GLY A 42 8.37 6.89 -11.25
C GLY A 42 7.46 6.76 -12.47
N GLU A 43 6.35 6.03 -12.39
CA GLU A 43 5.42 5.89 -13.51
C GLU A 43 4.80 7.23 -13.90
N ALA A 44 4.74 7.50 -15.20
CA ALA A 44 4.16 8.72 -15.73
C ALA A 44 2.63 8.69 -15.64
N LEU A 45 2.04 9.79 -15.25
CA LEU A 45 0.60 10.03 -15.12
C LEU A 45 0.17 11.14 -16.10
N PRO A 46 0.07 10.88 -17.43
CA PRO A 46 -0.25 11.88 -18.41
C PRO A 46 -1.67 12.42 -18.23
N GLU A 47 -1.82 13.74 -18.05
CA GLU A 47 -3.11 14.42 -17.86
C GLU A 47 -4.15 14.03 -18.93
N LEU A 48 -3.71 13.93 -20.18
CA LEU A 48 -4.62 13.62 -21.29
C LEU A 48 -5.23 12.23 -21.17
N HIS A 49 -4.40 11.23 -20.81
CA HIS A 49 -4.88 9.85 -20.64
C HIS A 49 -5.84 9.73 -19.45
N ILE A 50 -5.54 10.41 -18.34
CA ILE A 50 -6.42 10.44 -17.17
C ILE A 50 -7.76 11.13 -17.56
N ALA A 51 -7.71 12.29 -18.22
CA ALA A 51 -8.89 13.00 -18.67
C ALA A 51 -9.79 12.13 -19.57
N GLN A 52 -9.19 11.41 -20.51
CA GLN A 52 -9.88 10.46 -21.39
C GLN A 52 -10.52 9.31 -20.62
N ALA A 53 -9.77 8.71 -19.67
CA ALA A 53 -10.26 7.58 -18.85
C ALA A 53 -11.47 7.95 -18.00
N PHE A 54 -11.50 9.19 -17.49
CA PHE A 54 -12.63 9.69 -16.67
C PHE A 54 -13.70 10.42 -17.48
N GLY A 55 -13.48 10.68 -18.77
CA GLY A 55 -14.43 11.41 -19.63
C GLY A 55 -14.59 12.88 -19.21
N VAL A 56 -13.51 13.53 -18.77
CA VAL A 56 -13.51 14.91 -18.25
C VAL A 56 -12.51 15.81 -18.98
N SER A 57 -12.54 17.12 -18.72
CA SER A 57 -11.50 18.06 -19.15
C SER A 57 -10.22 17.88 -18.31
N ARG A 58 -9.12 18.53 -18.72
CA ARG A 58 -7.85 18.49 -17.98
C ARG A 58 -7.88 19.24 -16.65
N THR A 59 -8.78 20.19 -16.45
CA THR A 59 -8.83 21.03 -15.25
C THR A 59 -9.01 20.20 -13.98
N PRO A 60 -10.04 19.37 -13.80
CA PRO A 60 -10.19 18.55 -12.59
C PRO A 60 -9.04 17.54 -12.40
N VAL A 61 -8.41 17.10 -13.51
CA VAL A 61 -7.22 16.23 -13.42
C VAL A 61 -6.03 16.98 -12.80
N ARG A 62 -5.79 18.23 -13.23
CA ARG A 62 -4.72 19.07 -12.67
C ARG A 62 -4.94 19.36 -11.19
N GLU A 63 -6.16 19.64 -10.78
CA GLU A 63 -6.51 19.85 -9.38
C GLU A 63 -6.21 18.59 -8.55
N ALA A 64 -6.64 17.42 -9.02
CA ALA A 64 -6.35 16.14 -8.39
C ALA A 64 -4.85 15.87 -8.28
N LEU A 65 -4.08 16.11 -9.36
CA LEU A 65 -2.63 15.91 -9.37
C LEU A 65 -1.89 16.90 -8.44
N ARG A 66 -2.34 18.17 -8.35
CA ARG A 66 -1.77 19.14 -7.39
C ARG A 66 -2.02 18.71 -5.95
N ARG A 67 -3.19 18.16 -5.65
CA ARG A 67 -3.50 17.63 -4.34
C ARG A 67 -2.62 16.43 -4.00
N LEU A 68 -2.43 15.50 -4.95
CA LEU A 68 -1.49 14.39 -4.78
C LEU A 68 -0.04 14.86 -4.60
N GLN A 69 0.35 15.96 -5.26
CA GLN A 69 1.67 16.57 -5.07
C GLN A 69 1.81 17.14 -3.65
N SER A 70 0.80 17.80 -3.10
CA SER A 70 0.86 18.32 -1.71
C SER A 70 1.01 17.18 -0.69
N GLU A 71 0.51 15.99 -1.00
CA GLU A 71 0.71 14.76 -0.22
C GLU A 71 2.03 14.03 -0.56
N ARG A 72 2.85 14.60 -1.44
CA ARG A 72 4.12 14.01 -1.91
C ARG A 72 3.98 12.67 -2.64
N LEU A 73 2.78 12.28 -3.03
CA LEU A 73 2.51 11.04 -3.78
C LEU A 73 2.89 11.17 -5.26
N VAL A 74 2.93 12.40 -5.78
CA VAL A 74 3.21 12.72 -7.19
C VAL A 74 4.21 13.87 -7.26
N THR A 75 5.09 13.83 -8.25
CA THR A 75 5.97 14.93 -8.61
C THR A 75 5.46 15.60 -9.88
N LEU A 76 5.38 16.94 -9.86
CA LEU A 76 5.04 17.76 -11.02
C LEU A 76 6.27 18.53 -11.47
N GLN A 77 6.64 18.39 -12.73
CA GLN A 77 7.70 19.18 -13.36
C GLN A 77 7.14 19.96 -14.55
N PRO A 78 7.50 21.24 -14.73
CA PRO A 78 7.05 22.03 -15.87
C PRO A 78 7.35 21.30 -17.18
N ARG A 79 6.40 21.24 -18.10
CA ARG A 79 6.51 20.63 -19.43
C ARG A 79 6.63 19.09 -19.46
N PHE A 80 6.64 18.42 -18.34
CA PHE A 80 6.66 16.96 -18.24
C PHE A 80 5.35 16.43 -17.66
N PRO A 81 4.95 15.19 -17.97
CA PRO A 81 3.82 14.57 -17.31
C PRO A 81 4.12 14.40 -15.81
N ALA A 82 3.07 14.49 -14.99
CA ALA A 82 3.16 14.10 -13.59
C ALA A 82 3.73 12.69 -13.46
N ARG A 83 4.46 12.42 -12.39
CA ARG A 83 4.98 11.09 -12.10
C ARG A 83 4.66 10.69 -10.68
N VAL A 84 4.41 9.40 -10.46
CA VAL A 84 4.36 8.84 -9.11
C VAL A 84 5.71 9.11 -8.42
N ALA A 85 5.66 9.56 -7.17
CA ALA A 85 6.87 9.86 -6.43
C ALA A 85 7.74 8.60 -6.25
N VAL A 86 9.05 8.80 -6.28
CA VAL A 86 10.02 7.73 -6.04
C VAL A 86 10.42 7.78 -4.57
N VAL A 87 10.43 6.63 -3.93
CA VAL A 87 10.78 6.46 -2.52
C VAL A 87 12.12 5.76 -2.42
N THR A 88 13.05 6.34 -1.70
CA THR A 88 14.32 5.70 -1.39
C THR A 88 14.12 4.61 -0.33
N ARG A 89 15.01 3.60 -0.32
CA ARG A 89 15.00 2.57 0.74
C ARG A 89 15.04 3.19 2.13
N LYS A 90 15.87 4.21 2.33
CA LYS A 90 15.97 4.94 3.60
C LYS A 90 14.61 5.48 4.04
N GLN A 91 13.91 6.20 3.16
CA GLN A 91 12.58 6.75 3.46
C GLN A 91 11.57 5.65 3.77
N ALA A 92 11.58 4.54 3.01
CA ALA A 92 10.70 3.42 3.25
C ALA A 92 10.94 2.77 4.61
N VAL A 93 12.22 2.58 4.99
CA VAL A 93 12.60 1.99 6.27
C VAL A 93 12.26 2.92 7.44
N GLU A 94 12.55 4.22 7.33
CA GLU A 94 12.21 5.22 8.37
C GLU A 94 10.67 5.28 8.58
N ALA A 95 9.88 5.30 7.51
CA ALA A 95 8.43 5.26 7.60
C ALA A 95 7.93 3.95 8.23
N LEU A 96 8.53 2.80 7.89
CA LEU A 96 8.21 1.51 8.50
C LEU A 96 8.51 1.51 10.01
N GLN A 97 9.63 2.11 10.44
CA GLN A 97 9.96 2.22 11.87
C GLN A 97 8.87 2.94 12.66
N ILE A 98 8.38 4.06 12.15
CA ILE A 98 7.29 4.80 12.81
C ILE A 98 5.98 4.00 12.76
N ARG A 99 5.69 3.35 11.65
CA ARG A 99 4.51 2.51 11.51
C ARG A 99 4.49 1.36 12.52
N MET A 100 5.64 0.73 12.79
CA MET A 100 5.79 -0.31 13.82
C MET A 100 5.50 0.19 15.25
N LEU A 101 5.56 1.47 15.53
CA LEU A 101 5.15 2.04 16.81
C LEU A 101 3.64 2.28 16.86
N LEU A 102 3.03 2.61 15.74
CA LEU A 102 1.63 3.01 15.64
C LEU A 102 0.67 1.85 15.42
N GLU A 103 1.03 0.87 14.59
CA GLU A 103 0.12 -0.25 14.28
C GLU A 103 -0.18 -1.18 15.46
N PRO A 104 0.76 -1.49 16.38
CA PRO A 104 0.42 -2.22 17.59
C PRO A 104 -0.61 -1.50 18.45
N TYR A 105 -0.53 -0.17 18.53
CA TYR A 105 -1.55 0.63 19.22
C TYR A 105 -2.88 0.65 18.46
N ALA A 106 -2.84 0.70 17.12
CA ALA A 106 -4.04 0.56 16.30
C ALA A 106 -4.73 -0.79 16.54
N ALA A 107 -3.97 -1.89 16.59
CA ALA A 107 -4.49 -3.23 16.86
C ALA A 107 -5.10 -3.37 18.26
N GLU A 108 -4.47 -2.76 19.27
CA GLU A 108 -5.01 -2.68 20.64
C GLU A 108 -6.38 -2.02 20.67
N LEU A 109 -6.51 -0.85 20.03
CA LEU A 109 -7.77 -0.12 19.94
C LEU A 109 -8.81 -0.90 19.10
N ALA A 110 -8.37 -1.48 17.99
CA ALA A 110 -9.22 -2.27 17.12
C ALA A 110 -9.82 -3.48 17.82
N ALA A 111 -9.10 -4.16 18.70
CA ALA A 111 -9.60 -5.31 19.44
C ALA A 111 -10.87 -4.99 20.25
N VAL A 112 -10.99 -3.76 20.76
CA VAL A 112 -12.18 -3.30 21.49
C VAL A 112 -13.28 -2.83 20.54
N ARG A 113 -12.92 -2.13 19.46
CA ARG A 113 -13.84 -1.34 18.63
C ARG A 113 -14.32 -2.06 17.35
N ILE A 114 -13.59 -3.05 16.86
CA ILE A 114 -13.88 -3.72 15.59
C ILE A 114 -15.30 -4.29 15.57
N SER A 115 -16.07 -3.96 14.54
CA SER A 115 -17.40 -4.51 14.31
C SER A 115 -17.34 -5.95 13.78
N LYS A 116 -18.43 -6.69 13.94
CA LYS A 116 -18.54 -8.04 13.35
C LYS A 116 -18.36 -8.04 11.82
N THR A 117 -18.79 -6.96 11.15
CA THR A 117 -18.66 -6.80 9.70
C THR A 117 -17.20 -6.60 9.30
N GLN A 118 -16.45 -5.74 10.01
CA GLN A 118 -15.01 -5.53 9.77
C GLN A 118 -14.20 -6.79 10.06
N LEU A 119 -14.51 -7.50 11.16
CA LEU A 119 -13.84 -8.76 11.49
C LEU A 119 -14.03 -9.81 10.38
N ARG A 120 -15.26 -9.94 9.84
CA ARG A 120 -15.54 -10.81 8.69
C ARG A 120 -14.81 -10.34 7.43
N ALA A 121 -14.69 -9.03 7.21
CA ALA A 121 -13.94 -8.49 6.07
C ALA A 121 -12.46 -8.86 6.17
N ALA A 122 -11.85 -8.67 7.34
CA ALA A 122 -10.46 -9.03 7.60
C ALA A 122 -10.22 -10.56 7.42
N ALA A 123 -11.14 -11.39 7.93
CA ALA A 123 -11.09 -12.84 7.74
C ALA A 123 -11.13 -13.21 6.24
N ARG A 124 -12.07 -12.64 5.46
CA ARG A 124 -12.15 -12.88 4.02
C ARG A 124 -10.89 -12.51 3.25
N VAL A 125 -10.21 -11.43 3.63
CA VAL A 125 -8.91 -11.05 3.02
C VAL A 125 -7.91 -12.18 3.22
N LEU A 126 -7.77 -12.70 4.43
CA LEU A 126 -6.81 -13.77 4.74
C LEU A 126 -7.23 -15.09 4.09
N ASP A 127 -8.52 -15.49 4.18
CA ASP A 127 -9.03 -16.72 3.55
C ASP A 127 -8.79 -16.73 2.04
N SER A 128 -9.11 -15.61 1.38
CA SER A 128 -8.87 -15.46 -0.06
C SER A 128 -7.39 -15.44 -0.42
N THR A 129 -6.54 -14.98 0.48
CA THR A 129 -5.08 -14.95 0.29
C THR A 129 -4.50 -16.35 0.42
N GLU A 130 -4.93 -17.12 1.41
CA GLU A 130 -4.52 -18.52 1.60
C GLU A 130 -4.99 -19.40 0.43
N ALA A 131 -6.25 -19.27 0.02
CA ALA A 131 -6.79 -20.01 -1.12
C ALA A 131 -6.04 -19.67 -2.43
N TRP A 132 -5.73 -18.39 -2.62
CA TRP A 132 -4.95 -17.95 -3.77
C TRP A 132 -3.52 -18.51 -3.73
N LEU A 133 -2.85 -18.48 -2.57
CA LEU A 133 -1.50 -19.02 -2.41
C LEU A 133 -1.47 -20.55 -2.61
N ALA A 134 -2.46 -21.27 -2.08
CA ALA A 134 -2.59 -22.73 -2.25
C ALA A 134 -2.80 -23.15 -3.72
N SER A 135 -3.29 -22.26 -4.58
CA SER A 135 -3.43 -22.50 -6.03
C SER A 135 -2.14 -22.30 -6.83
N ARG A 136 -1.02 -22.03 -6.16
CA ARG A 136 0.27 -21.70 -6.75
C ARG A 136 1.34 -22.66 -6.29
N ASP A 137 2.39 -22.81 -7.12
CA ASP A 137 3.61 -23.46 -6.70
C ASP A 137 4.38 -22.48 -5.80
N GLY A 138 4.38 -22.75 -4.48
CA GLY A 138 4.91 -21.83 -3.46
C GLY A 138 6.39 -21.51 -3.58
N ASP A 139 7.17 -22.35 -4.28
CA ASP A 139 8.60 -22.17 -4.43
C ASP A 139 8.97 -21.24 -5.62
N SER A 140 7.99 -20.90 -6.48
CA SER A 140 8.24 -20.12 -7.70
C SER A 140 7.26 -18.95 -7.90
N LEU A 141 7.03 -18.13 -6.87
CA LEU A 141 6.20 -16.94 -7.00
C LEU A 141 6.86 -15.90 -7.89
N SER A 142 6.19 -15.55 -9.00
CA SER A 142 6.60 -14.46 -9.86
C SER A 142 6.56 -13.12 -9.10
N MET A 143 7.24 -12.08 -9.63
CA MET A 143 7.15 -10.73 -9.05
C MET A 143 5.70 -10.23 -9.00
N ALA A 144 4.87 -10.53 -10.00
CA ALA A 144 3.46 -10.17 -10.00
C ALA A 144 2.69 -10.85 -8.87
N ASP A 145 3.04 -12.11 -8.55
CA ASP A 145 2.47 -12.86 -7.43
C ASP A 145 2.89 -12.25 -6.08
N GLN A 146 4.16 -11.88 -5.95
CA GLN A 146 4.68 -11.23 -4.75
C GLN A 146 3.99 -9.87 -4.50
N LEU A 147 3.84 -9.05 -5.55
CA LEU A 147 3.09 -7.80 -5.48
C LEU A 147 1.62 -8.01 -5.09
N ASN A 148 0.99 -9.06 -5.61
CA ASN A 148 -0.39 -9.37 -5.25
C ASN A 148 -0.51 -9.77 -3.78
N LEU A 149 0.43 -10.56 -3.25
CA LEU A 149 0.47 -10.91 -1.82
C LEU A 149 0.68 -9.67 -0.94
N GLU A 150 1.58 -8.79 -1.32
CA GLU A 150 1.82 -7.53 -0.60
C GLU A 150 0.56 -6.67 -0.54
N ARG A 151 -0.15 -6.50 -1.66
CA ARG A 151 -1.43 -5.77 -1.71
C ARG A 151 -2.47 -6.36 -0.77
N ARG A 152 -2.53 -7.68 -0.67
CA ARG A 152 -3.46 -8.39 0.22
C ARG A 152 -3.08 -8.21 1.68
N GLY A 153 -1.78 -8.28 1.98
CA GLY A 153 -1.25 -7.98 3.31
C GLY A 153 -1.57 -6.54 3.73
N GLN A 154 -1.31 -5.58 2.84
CA GLN A 154 -1.64 -4.18 3.09
C GLN A 154 -3.14 -3.96 3.32
N ALA A 155 -4.02 -4.61 2.54
CA ALA A 155 -5.46 -4.53 2.74
C ALA A 155 -5.91 -5.05 4.13
N PHE A 156 -5.23 -6.05 4.68
CA PHE A 156 -5.47 -6.52 6.05
C PHE A 156 -5.07 -5.45 7.09
N HIS A 157 -3.88 -4.86 6.95
CA HIS A 157 -3.42 -3.79 7.84
C HIS A 157 -4.37 -2.59 7.83
N ASP A 158 -4.85 -2.19 6.64
CA ASP A 158 -5.81 -1.11 6.49
C ASP A 158 -7.09 -1.33 7.29
N LEU A 159 -7.65 -2.55 7.21
CA LEU A 159 -8.84 -2.93 7.97
C LEU A 159 -8.61 -2.85 9.49
N VAL A 160 -7.40 -3.24 9.96
CA VAL A 160 -7.05 -3.14 11.39
C VAL A 160 -6.93 -1.67 11.80
N VAL A 161 -6.24 -0.86 11.00
CA VAL A 161 -6.06 0.58 11.26
C VAL A 161 -7.40 1.30 11.26
N GLU A 162 -8.27 1.05 10.27
CA GLU A 162 -9.64 1.60 10.25
C GLU A 162 -10.45 1.18 11.48
N ALA A 163 -10.35 -0.09 11.89
CA ALA A 163 -11.08 -0.61 13.04
C ALA A 163 -10.63 0.02 14.37
N SER A 164 -9.44 0.63 14.42
CA SER A 164 -9.00 1.43 15.58
C SER A 164 -9.92 2.60 15.88
N ALA A 165 -10.64 3.10 14.87
CA ALA A 165 -11.49 4.31 14.93
C ALA A 165 -10.78 5.53 15.58
N CYS A 166 -9.44 5.61 15.42
CA CYS A 166 -8.62 6.73 15.87
C CYS A 166 -8.24 7.58 14.65
N GLN A 167 -9.01 8.62 14.35
CA GLN A 167 -8.87 9.40 13.11
C GLN A 167 -7.48 10.00 12.93
N THR A 168 -6.86 10.49 13.99
CA THR A 168 -5.50 11.04 13.94
C THR A 168 -4.49 9.96 13.56
N LEU A 169 -4.57 8.78 14.16
CA LEU A 169 -3.69 7.66 13.86
C LEU A 169 -3.87 7.18 12.40
N ILE A 170 -5.13 7.03 11.97
CA ILE A 170 -5.47 6.67 10.59
C ILE A 170 -4.85 7.70 9.63
N SER A 171 -5.05 8.99 9.88
CA SER A 171 -4.52 10.07 9.04
C SER A 171 -3.00 10.02 8.93
N VAL A 172 -2.28 9.85 10.04
CA VAL A 172 -0.81 9.76 10.05
C VAL A 172 -0.32 8.55 9.24
N ILE A 173 -0.89 7.37 9.47
CA ILE A 173 -0.49 6.15 8.76
C ILE A 173 -0.75 6.28 7.26
N GLU A 174 -1.91 6.81 6.88
CA GLU A 174 -2.32 6.90 5.48
C GLU A 174 -1.64 8.01 4.69
N ASN A 175 -1.37 9.16 5.31
CA ASN A 175 -0.91 10.35 4.62
C ASN A 175 0.60 10.57 4.76
N ASP A 176 1.19 10.26 5.92
CA ASP A 176 2.58 10.57 6.19
C ASP A 176 3.51 9.34 6.08
N LEU A 177 2.97 8.14 6.34
CA LEU A 177 3.76 6.91 6.34
C LEU A 177 3.59 6.06 5.08
N TRP A 178 3.03 6.60 4.02
CA TRP A 178 2.89 5.92 2.74
C TRP A 178 4.21 5.39 2.15
N PRO A 179 5.42 5.99 2.39
CA PRO A 179 6.67 5.41 1.92
C PRO A 179 6.92 3.99 2.45
N SER A 180 6.34 3.63 3.62
CA SER A 180 6.46 2.29 4.19
C SER A 180 5.83 1.20 3.32
N TRP A 181 4.87 1.53 2.45
CA TRP A 181 4.26 0.57 1.52
C TRP A 181 5.28 -0.03 0.55
N PHE A 182 6.39 0.66 0.34
CA PHE A 182 7.47 0.21 -0.53
C PHE A 182 8.58 -0.53 0.21
N ALA A 183 8.57 -0.56 1.55
CA ALA A 183 9.61 -1.23 2.32
C ALA A 183 9.71 -2.73 1.99
N ALA A 184 8.57 -3.37 1.77
CA ALA A 184 8.48 -4.77 1.42
C ALA A 184 9.19 -5.12 0.09
N PHE A 185 9.24 -4.21 -0.89
CA PHE A 185 9.93 -4.44 -2.16
C PHE A 185 11.42 -4.71 -2.04
N TYR A 186 12.03 -4.29 -0.94
CA TYR A 186 13.45 -4.51 -0.71
C TYR A 186 13.79 -5.90 -0.17
N VAL A 187 12.77 -6.67 0.23
CA VAL A 187 13.00 -7.92 1.00
C VAL A 187 11.99 -9.02 0.71
N LEU A 188 11.08 -8.83 -0.24
CA LEU A 188 10.06 -9.83 -0.56
C LEU A 188 10.71 -11.15 -1.01
N THR A 189 10.45 -12.19 -0.26
CA THR A 189 10.69 -13.58 -0.66
C THR A 189 9.40 -14.37 -0.45
N PRO A 190 9.16 -15.45 -1.19
CA PRO A 190 7.99 -16.31 -0.96
C PRO A 190 7.87 -16.72 0.51
N ALA A 191 8.98 -17.11 1.14
CA ALA A 191 9.01 -17.53 2.55
C ALA A 191 8.62 -16.39 3.51
N SER A 192 9.06 -15.13 3.26
CA SER A 192 8.70 -13.99 4.10
C SER A 192 7.21 -13.65 4.00
N LEU A 193 6.63 -13.79 2.81
CA LEU A 193 5.21 -13.53 2.56
C LEU A 193 4.31 -14.58 3.23
N VAL A 194 4.66 -15.86 3.13
CA VAL A 194 3.95 -16.94 3.81
C VAL A 194 3.99 -16.75 5.34
N ARG A 195 5.16 -16.36 5.88
CA ARG A 195 5.31 -16.06 7.30
C ARG A 195 4.43 -14.87 7.71
N SER A 196 4.42 -13.81 6.93
CA SER A 196 3.57 -12.64 7.17
C SER A 196 2.09 -13.00 7.26
N LEU A 197 1.62 -13.89 6.38
CA LEU A 197 0.24 -14.37 6.40
C LEU A 197 -0.12 -15.11 7.70
N ALA A 198 0.79 -15.96 8.20
CA ALA A 198 0.62 -16.63 9.48
C ALA A 198 0.56 -15.64 10.66
N ASP A 199 1.37 -14.58 10.62
CA ASP A 199 1.33 -13.53 11.63
C ASP A 199 0.01 -12.74 11.57
N HIS A 200 -0.49 -12.42 10.37
CA HIS A 200 -1.81 -11.79 10.20
C HIS A 200 -2.94 -12.65 10.77
N ARG A 201 -2.87 -13.98 10.65
CA ARG A 201 -3.84 -14.89 11.31
C ARG A 201 -3.81 -14.77 12.83
N ARG A 202 -2.64 -14.67 13.45
CA ARG A 202 -2.52 -14.45 14.90
C ARG A 202 -3.14 -13.12 15.34
N ILE A 203 -2.90 -12.06 14.56
CA ILE A 203 -3.52 -10.76 14.82
C ILE A 203 -5.05 -10.87 14.73
N LEU A 204 -5.58 -11.50 13.67
CA LEU A 204 -7.01 -11.69 13.51
C LEU A 204 -7.63 -12.49 14.66
N GLN A 205 -6.97 -13.54 15.14
CA GLN A 205 -7.41 -14.34 16.29
C GLN A 205 -7.51 -13.49 17.55
N ALA A 206 -6.50 -12.65 17.83
CA ALA A 206 -6.51 -11.74 18.96
C ALA A 206 -7.64 -10.69 18.88
N LEU A 207 -7.88 -10.14 17.68
CA LEU A 207 -9.00 -9.24 17.41
C LEU A 207 -10.35 -9.92 17.62
N ALA A 208 -10.51 -11.16 17.16
CA ALA A 208 -11.73 -11.95 17.34
C ALA A 208 -12.00 -12.29 18.80
N ALA A 209 -10.96 -12.56 19.57
CA ALA A 209 -11.03 -12.81 21.01
C ALA A 209 -11.25 -11.52 21.83
N ARG A 210 -11.29 -10.35 21.18
CA ARG A 210 -11.41 -9.05 21.88
C ARG A 210 -10.30 -8.83 22.91
N GLY A 211 -9.07 -9.30 22.64
CA GLY A 211 -7.91 -9.20 23.53
C GLY A 211 -6.98 -8.05 23.15
N PRO A 212 -7.08 -6.85 23.76
CA PRO A 212 -6.28 -5.68 23.36
C PRO A 212 -4.77 -5.93 23.48
N ALA A 213 -4.31 -6.45 24.61
CA ALA A 213 -2.90 -6.75 24.85
C ALA A 213 -2.36 -7.79 23.86
N ALA A 214 -3.12 -8.87 23.60
CA ALA A 214 -2.74 -9.91 22.64
C ALA A 214 -2.69 -9.38 21.20
N ALA A 215 -3.63 -8.50 20.82
CA ALA A 215 -3.65 -7.88 19.49
C ALA A 215 -2.44 -6.96 19.29
N ARG A 216 -2.11 -6.15 20.30
CA ARG A 216 -0.92 -5.30 20.33
C ARG A 216 0.35 -6.13 20.18
N GLU A 217 0.51 -7.17 20.98
CA GLU A 217 1.68 -8.03 20.98
C GLU A 217 1.84 -8.75 19.63
N ALA A 218 0.77 -9.32 19.09
CA ALA A 218 0.80 -10.00 17.79
C ALA A 218 1.23 -9.06 16.65
N MET A 219 0.73 -7.82 16.64
CA MET A 219 1.11 -6.80 15.65
C MET A 219 2.56 -6.34 15.84
N ASP A 220 3.03 -6.17 17.07
CA ASP A 220 4.42 -5.81 17.38
C ASP A 220 5.40 -6.90 16.93
N ILE A 221 5.08 -8.17 17.17
CA ILE A 221 5.89 -9.31 16.71
C ILE A 221 5.97 -9.31 15.18
N HIS A 222 4.85 -9.14 14.49
CA HIS A 222 4.79 -9.05 13.04
C HIS A 222 5.64 -7.89 12.50
N GLY A 223 5.47 -6.68 13.02
CA GLY A 223 6.23 -5.50 12.61
C GLY A 223 7.73 -5.69 12.80
N LYS A 224 8.17 -6.20 13.95
CA LYS A 224 9.59 -6.51 14.24
C LYS A 224 10.17 -7.55 13.28
N ALA A 225 9.38 -8.56 12.90
CA ALA A 225 9.80 -9.56 11.93
C ALA A 225 10.02 -8.93 10.54
N MET A 226 9.09 -8.08 10.09
CA MET A 226 9.22 -7.35 8.83
C MET A 226 10.41 -6.38 8.85
N TYR A 227 10.59 -5.64 9.93
CA TYR A 227 11.71 -4.69 10.07
C TYR A 227 13.08 -5.37 9.98
N ARG A 228 13.24 -6.55 10.59
CA ARG A 228 14.50 -7.31 10.49
C ARG A 228 14.84 -7.69 9.05
N LEU A 229 13.85 -7.91 8.21
CA LEU A 229 14.08 -8.24 6.80
C LEU A 229 14.58 -7.03 5.99
N VAL A 230 14.15 -5.82 6.32
CA VAL A 230 14.57 -4.59 5.61
C VAL A 230 15.89 -4.02 6.11
N GLN A 231 16.42 -4.52 7.25
CA GLN A 231 17.73 -4.10 7.75
C GLN A 231 18.86 -4.59 6.84
N PRO A 232 19.91 -3.79 6.62
CA PRO A 232 21.10 -4.28 5.96
C PRO A 232 21.76 -5.38 6.84
N PRO A 233 22.41 -6.38 6.23
CA PRO A 233 23.22 -7.34 6.99
C PRO A 233 24.21 -6.62 7.89
N ALA A 234 24.45 -7.16 9.09
CA ALA A 234 25.41 -6.60 10.04
C ALA A 234 26.80 -6.43 9.38
N GLY A 235 27.39 -5.24 9.47
CA GLY A 235 28.68 -4.91 8.86
C GLY A 235 28.59 -4.16 7.51
N VAL A 236 27.41 -3.95 6.95
CA VAL A 236 27.20 -3.12 5.76
C VAL A 236 26.73 -1.74 6.21
N GLU A 237 27.68 -0.86 6.55
CA GLU A 237 27.41 0.50 7.04
C GLU A 237 26.86 1.47 5.98
N GLN A 238 26.95 1.10 4.70
CA GLN A 238 26.47 1.95 3.60
C GLN A 238 25.47 1.19 2.75
N LEU A 239 24.21 1.59 2.88
CA LEU A 239 23.25 1.42 1.80
C LEU A 239 23.85 2.10 0.54
N PRO A 240 23.83 1.47 -0.64
CA PRO A 240 24.34 2.09 -1.85
C PRO A 240 23.66 3.45 -2.03
N THR A 241 24.46 4.52 -1.91
CA THR A 241 23.99 5.91 -1.90
C THR A 241 23.71 6.47 -3.30
N LYS A 242 23.82 5.63 -4.33
CA LYS A 242 23.55 6.03 -5.73
C LYS A 242 22.69 4.99 -6.43
N GLY A 243 21.43 5.36 -6.74
CA GLY A 243 20.68 4.78 -7.86
C GLY A 243 19.67 3.69 -7.55
N GLU A 244 19.50 3.24 -6.31
CA GLU A 244 18.40 2.34 -5.97
C GLU A 244 17.13 3.12 -5.58
N GLU A 245 16.65 3.94 -6.50
CA GLU A 245 15.28 4.38 -6.49
C GLU A 245 14.40 3.16 -6.80
N VAL A 246 13.39 2.91 -5.97
CA VAL A 246 12.41 1.81 -6.21
C VAL A 246 11.90 1.85 -7.64
N GLY A 247 11.71 3.04 -8.21
CA GLY A 247 11.33 3.24 -9.59
C GLY A 247 12.32 2.68 -10.61
N CYS A 248 13.64 2.75 -10.37
CA CYS A 248 14.65 2.19 -11.27
C CYS A 248 14.70 0.66 -11.20
N ALA A 249 14.66 0.09 -10.00
CA ALA A 249 14.65 -1.36 -9.82
C ALA A 249 13.38 -1.97 -10.42
N LEU A 250 12.21 -1.41 -10.13
CA LEU A 250 10.94 -1.85 -10.69
C LEU A 250 10.86 -1.61 -12.20
N HIS A 251 11.35 -0.48 -12.73
CA HIS A 251 11.37 -0.21 -14.18
C HIS A 251 12.33 -1.15 -14.93
N ALA A 252 13.48 -1.49 -14.34
CA ALA A 252 14.39 -2.49 -14.87
C ALA A 252 13.80 -3.90 -14.83
N MET A 253 13.05 -4.24 -13.76
CA MET A 253 12.37 -5.53 -13.61
C MET A 253 11.09 -5.63 -14.46
N TYR A 254 10.41 -4.52 -14.76
CA TYR A 254 9.19 -4.48 -15.59
C TYR A 254 9.44 -4.14 -17.06
N ARG A 255 10.69 -3.96 -17.50
CA ARG A 255 11.04 -4.03 -18.93
C ARG A 255 10.90 -5.46 -19.44
N ILE A 256 9.72 -6.02 -19.33
CA ILE A 256 9.33 -7.19 -20.09
C ILE A 256 8.62 -6.67 -21.35
N ARG A 257 9.26 -6.94 -22.45
CA ARG A 257 8.95 -6.85 -23.89
C ARG A 257 7.52 -6.49 -24.28
#